data_b3a085683cc199ea2f5d07696d1d36c3
#
_entry.id   b3a085683cc199ea2f5d07696d1d36c3
#
_cell.length_a   1.000
_cell.length_b   1.000
_cell.length_c   1.000
_cell.angle_alpha   90.00
_cell.angle_beta   90.00
_cell.angle_gamma   90.00
#
_symmetry.space_group_name_H-M   'P 1'
#
loop_
_entity.id
_entity.type
_entity.pdbx_description
1 polymer ?
#
loop_
_entity_poly.entity_id
_entity_poly.type
_entity_poly.pdbx_seq_one_letter_code
_entity_poly.pdbx_strand_id
1 'polypeptide(L)'
;MWHDIFIRLQQNKLRTALTGLSVSVGIFLLIVLLGAGNGLIHAFNHNNQMFSTDAISIYPGYTSKPFKGWKEDRNIKFDNIDVDNTAIVVKSKVKSTAGKLTSSEKTASAHQHYFKTTLYGQSPEAYNIERLSLAKGRYINELDLKEQRKVVVIPDYSAEETFGSIEAAIGDYLNIDSVSYQVVGVLESNGNKGQSRCHIPFTTFRTIFHSGFDVPEIVVQTYKPEEDESFEALRAAWCKSLGARHDFAEDDESAVWISSVAQGAKEQNLALTMLERALWVVGLLTLMSGVVSISNIMLITVKERTKEFGIRKALGARPWAILRSVLAESVIITLFFGYIGLVAGIAATEWMNIVSGQQVTEFINFRFYTFLDPTIDIGIAFSALLTLIIAGLLAGFFPARRAVKIKPITALNAK
;
A
#
# COMPACT_ATOMS: atom_id res chain seq x y z
N MET A 1 46.98 10.59 12.26
CA MET A 1 45.63 10.15 12.77
C MET A 1 45.00 9.06 11.89
N TRP A 2 44.75 9.29 10.59
CA TRP A 2 44.21 8.26 9.68
C TRP A 2 45.14 7.05 9.51
N HIS A 3 46.41 7.30 9.30
CA HIS A 3 47.46 6.26 9.13
C HIS A 3 47.61 5.38 10.39
N ASP A 4 47.53 5.97 11.58
CA ASP A 4 47.57 5.27 12.86
C ASP A 4 46.35 4.36 13.09
N ILE A 5 45.18 4.81 12.66
CA ILE A 5 43.93 4.02 12.76
C ILE A 5 44.04 2.78 11.85
N PHE A 6 44.56 2.94 10.63
CA PHE A 6 44.68 1.84 9.67
C PHE A 6 45.68 0.77 10.11
N ILE A 7 46.86 1.19 10.64
CA ILE A 7 47.86 0.28 11.17
C ILE A 7 47.30 -0.54 12.36
N ARG A 8 46.50 0.08 13.22
CA ARG A 8 45.92 -0.54 14.39
C ARG A 8 44.80 -1.54 14.04
N LEU A 9 44.03 -1.27 13.01
CA LEU A 9 43.05 -2.23 12.47
C LEU A 9 43.70 -3.52 11.98
N GLN A 10 44.99 -3.40 11.52
CA GLN A 10 45.75 -4.56 11.06
C GLN A 10 46.39 -5.40 12.18
N GLN A 11 46.54 -4.88 13.39
CA GLN A 11 47.19 -5.61 14.51
C GLN A 11 46.29 -6.71 15.11
N ASN A 12 44.94 -6.57 15.06
CA ASN A 12 43.99 -7.55 15.56
C ASN A 12 42.89 -7.84 14.51
N LYS A 13 43.27 -8.28 13.32
CA LYS A 13 42.43 -8.44 12.14
C LYS A 13 41.14 -9.25 12.41
N LEU A 14 41.23 -10.38 13.08
CA LEU A 14 40.11 -11.28 13.33
C LEU A 14 39.07 -10.62 14.23
N ARG A 15 39.50 -9.92 15.30
CA ARG A 15 38.59 -9.25 16.25
C ARG A 15 37.86 -8.08 15.60
N THR A 16 38.62 -7.26 14.86
CA THR A 16 38.04 -6.12 14.13
C THR A 16 37.08 -6.58 13.05
N ALA A 17 37.41 -7.64 12.30
CA ALA A 17 36.53 -8.21 11.28
C ALA A 17 35.24 -8.78 11.86
N LEU A 18 35.31 -9.55 12.94
CA LEU A 18 34.11 -10.13 13.59
C LEU A 18 33.16 -9.05 14.14
N THR A 19 33.74 -7.96 14.70
CA THR A 19 32.92 -6.84 15.19
C THR A 19 32.31 -6.04 14.07
N GLY A 20 33.12 -5.76 13.06
CA GLY A 20 32.66 -5.05 11.88
C GLY A 20 31.56 -5.84 11.16
N LEU A 21 31.71 -7.16 11.10
CA LEU A 21 30.68 -8.04 10.53
C LEU A 21 29.33 -7.90 11.26
N SER A 22 29.33 -7.81 12.60
CA SER A 22 28.10 -7.63 13.37
C SER A 22 27.35 -6.34 12.99
N VAL A 23 28.09 -5.24 12.76
CA VAL A 23 27.49 -3.97 12.32
C VAL A 23 27.04 -4.05 10.87
N SER A 24 27.88 -4.64 9.99
CA SER A 24 27.52 -4.84 8.58
C SER A 24 26.24 -5.65 8.44
N VAL A 25 26.11 -6.75 9.20
CA VAL A 25 24.87 -7.57 9.21
C VAL A 25 23.70 -6.79 9.76
N GLY A 26 23.87 -5.99 10.83
CA GLY A 26 22.79 -5.16 11.38
C GLY A 26 22.23 -4.16 10.37
N ILE A 27 23.12 -3.46 9.65
CA ILE A 27 22.70 -2.51 8.59
C ILE A 27 22.17 -3.25 7.36
N PHE A 28 22.80 -4.33 6.95
CA PHE A 28 22.31 -5.17 5.86
C PHE A 28 20.86 -5.60 6.12
N LEU A 29 20.55 -6.14 7.29
CA LEU A 29 19.20 -6.56 7.66
C LEU A 29 18.23 -5.38 7.73
N LEU A 30 18.65 -4.22 8.27
CA LEU A 30 17.82 -3.02 8.29
C LEU A 30 17.42 -2.64 6.85
N ILE A 31 18.38 -2.56 5.93
CA ILE A 31 18.18 -2.17 4.54
C ILE A 31 17.28 -3.17 3.82
N VAL A 32 17.54 -4.46 3.98
CA VAL A 32 16.72 -5.53 3.35
C VAL A 32 15.28 -5.52 3.87
N LEU A 33 15.09 -5.34 5.18
CA LEU A 33 13.75 -5.27 5.77
C LEU A 33 12.97 -4.05 5.29
N LEU A 34 13.61 -2.88 5.23
CA LEU A 34 12.98 -1.66 4.73
C LEU A 34 12.68 -1.75 3.23
N GLY A 35 13.60 -2.31 2.44
CA GLY A 35 13.37 -2.54 1.01
C GLY A 35 12.22 -3.51 0.74
N ALA A 36 12.16 -4.63 1.48
CA ALA A 36 11.06 -5.57 1.40
C ALA A 36 9.72 -4.92 1.82
N GLY A 37 9.73 -4.09 2.88
CA GLY A 37 8.57 -3.31 3.28
C GLY A 37 8.09 -2.34 2.20
N ASN A 38 9.02 -1.62 1.57
CA ASN A 38 8.70 -0.74 0.43
C ASN A 38 8.08 -1.51 -0.73
N GLY A 39 8.59 -2.70 -1.04
CA GLY A 39 8.03 -3.55 -2.09
C GLY A 39 6.56 -3.92 -1.85
N LEU A 40 6.18 -4.15 -0.60
CA LEU A 40 4.79 -4.35 -0.21
C LEU A 40 3.97 -3.06 -0.30
N ILE A 41 4.49 -1.94 0.19
CA ILE A 41 3.82 -0.64 0.17
C ILE A 41 3.57 -0.17 -1.27
N HIS A 42 4.57 -0.30 -2.16
CA HIS A 42 4.44 0.06 -3.57
C HIS A 42 3.40 -0.81 -4.28
N ALA A 43 3.40 -2.13 -4.05
CA ALA A 43 2.40 -3.04 -4.60
C ALA A 43 0.99 -2.65 -4.17
N PHE A 44 0.82 -2.33 -2.90
CA PHE A 44 -0.45 -1.90 -2.33
C PHE A 44 -0.95 -0.58 -2.92
N ASN A 45 -0.08 0.42 -2.97
CA ASN A 45 -0.41 1.73 -3.55
C ASN A 45 -0.76 1.61 -5.04
N HIS A 46 -0.03 0.77 -5.79
CA HIS A 46 -0.33 0.53 -7.19
C HIS A 46 -1.71 -0.13 -7.38
N ASN A 47 -2.02 -1.15 -6.60
CA ASN A 47 -3.32 -1.81 -6.65
C ASN A 47 -4.47 -0.87 -6.27
N ASN A 48 -4.27 0.03 -5.31
CA ASN A 48 -5.28 0.99 -4.87
C ASN A 48 -5.52 2.13 -5.88
N GLN A 49 -4.55 2.49 -6.70
CA GLN A 49 -4.73 3.52 -7.75
C GLN A 49 -5.75 3.10 -8.81
N MET A 50 -6.05 1.82 -8.94
CA MET A 50 -7.07 1.31 -9.87
C MET A 50 -8.51 1.61 -9.41
N PHE A 51 -8.72 2.02 -8.16
CA PHE A 51 -10.04 2.31 -7.62
C PHE A 51 -10.30 3.81 -7.49
N SER A 52 -11.52 4.22 -7.79
CA SER A 52 -11.95 5.61 -7.60
C SER A 52 -12.05 5.94 -6.11
N THR A 53 -11.20 6.84 -5.63
CA THR A 53 -11.17 7.24 -4.22
C THR A 53 -12.33 8.15 -3.80
N ASP A 54 -13.08 8.69 -4.75
CA ASP A 54 -14.25 9.57 -4.54
C ASP A 54 -15.58 8.83 -4.72
N ALA A 55 -15.55 7.50 -4.92
CA ALA A 55 -16.73 6.66 -5.02
C ALA A 55 -17.07 6.03 -3.65
N ILE A 56 -18.36 6.07 -3.33
CA ILE A 56 -18.96 5.43 -2.16
C ILE A 56 -20.04 4.47 -2.67
N SER A 57 -20.00 3.22 -2.22
CA SER A 57 -21.00 2.21 -2.54
C SER A 57 -21.91 1.98 -1.35
N ILE A 58 -23.23 1.95 -1.60
CA ILE A 58 -24.26 1.71 -0.60
C ILE A 58 -24.99 0.43 -0.98
N TYR A 59 -24.98 -0.55 -0.09
CA TYR A 59 -25.60 -1.87 -0.27
C TYR A 59 -26.75 -2.07 0.71
N PRO A 60 -27.89 -2.63 0.27
CA PRO A 60 -28.93 -3.07 1.19
C PRO A 60 -28.47 -4.33 1.93
N GLY A 61 -28.80 -4.41 3.21
CA GLY A 61 -28.46 -5.53 4.08
C GLY A 61 -29.68 -6.12 4.77
N TYR A 62 -29.46 -6.69 5.94
CA TYR A 62 -30.50 -7.27 6.79
C TYR A 62 -30.58 -6.49 8.10
N THR A 63 -31.81 -6.20 8.57
CA THR A 63 -31.98 -5.52 9.84
C THR A 63 -31.52 -6.40 11.00
N SER A 64 -30.75 -5.84 11.93
CA SER A 64 -30.30 -6.51 13.16
C SER A 64 -31.16 -6.12 14.37
N LYS A 65 -32.05 -5.15 14.22
CA LYS A 65 -32.87 -4.62 15.31
C LYS A 65 -34.35 -4.61 14.93
N PRO A 66 -35.27 -4.96 15.86
CA PRO A 66 -36.70 -4.77 15.64
C PRO A 66 -37.02 -3.27 15.65
N PHE A 67 -37.87 -2.80 14.75
CA PHE A 67 -38.20 -1.39 14.61
C PHE A 67 -39.67 -1.21 14.15
N LYS A 68 -40.42 -0.29 14.75
CA LYS A 68 -41.80 0.03 14.38
C LYS A 68 -42.70 -1.20 14.18
N GLY A 69 -42.54 -2.24 14.96
CA GLY A 69 -43.34 -3.48 14.87
C GLY A 69 -42.78 -4.52 13.87
N TRP A 70 -41.77 -4.19 13.11
CA TRP A 70 -41.08 -5.15 12.27
C TRP A 70 -40.05 -5.95 13.08
N LYS A 71 -39.89 -7.24 12.72
CA LYS A 71 -38.88 -8.12 13.32
C LYS A 71 -37.50 -7.82 12.73
N GLU A 72 -36.45 -8.26 13.43
CA GLU A 72 -35.09 -8.39 12.93
C GLU A 72 -35.00 -9.37 11.74
N ASP A 73 -33.82 -9.43 11.06
CA ASP A 73 -33.57 -10.27 9.89
C ASP A 73 -34.39 -9.96 8.64
N ARG A 74 -34.92 -8.75 8.53
CA ARG A 74 -35.65 -8.32 7.35
C ARG A 74 -34.66 -7.84 6.27
N ASN A 75 -34.77 -8.43 5.08
CA ASN A 75 -33.98 -7.99 3.92
C ASN A 75 -34.49 -6.61 3.44
N ILE A 76 -33.59 -5.64 3.42
CA ILE A 76 -33.84 -4.32 2.83
C ILE A 76 -33.59 -4.42 1.32
N LYS A 77 -34.42 -3.76 0.54
CA LYS A 77 -34.33 -3.71 -0.91
C LYS A 77 -34.42 -2.27 -1.38
N PHE A 78 -33.42 -1.81 -2.08
CA PHE A 78 -33.45 -0.48 -2.68
C PHE A 78 -34.13 -0.48 -4.03
N ASP A 79 -34.67 0.66 -4.40
CA ASP A 79 -35.24 0.92 -5.71
C ASP A 79 -34.70 2.22 -6.34
N ASN A 80 -35.22 2.65 -7.49
CA ASN A 80 -34.77 3.86 -8.17
C ASN A 80 -34.99 5.13 -7.33
N ILE A 81 -36.06 5.16 -6.52
CA ILE A 81 -36.32 6.32 -5.65
C ILE A 81 -35.21 6.44 -4.58
N ASP A 82 -34.61 5.33 -4.14
CA ASP A 82 -33.50 5.37 -3.20
C ASP A 82 -32.25 5.96 -3.86
N VAL A 83 -32.00 5.64 -5.14
CA VAL A 83 -30.89 6.24 -5.92
C VAL A 83 -31.06 7.76 -5.98
N ASP A 84 -32.25 8.26 -6.33
CA ASP A 84 -32.56 9.68 -6.43
C ASP A 84 -32.48 10.36 -5.05
N ASN A 85 -33.07 9.77 -4.02
CA ASN A 85 -33.05 10.30 -2.65
C ASN A 85 -31.61 10.38 -2.09
N THR A 86 -30.77 9.41 -2.41
CA THR A 86 -29.35 9.43 -1.98
C THR A 86 -28.62 10.67 -2.48
N ALA A 87 -28.93 11.14 -3.70
CA ALA A 87 -28.40 12.39 -4.24
C ALA A 87 -28.99 13.64 -3.55
N ILE A 88 -30.30 13.62 -3.24
CA ILE A 88 -31.04 14.78 -2.73
C ILE A 88 -30.66 15.10 -1.28
N VAL A 89 -30.53 14.07 -0.43
CA VAL A 89 -30.28 14.20 1.02
C VAL A 89 -29.00 14.98 1.34
N VAL A 90 -27.98 14.83 0.52
CA VAL A 90 -26.66 15.48 0.72
C VAL A 90 -26.17 16.17 -0.57
N LYS A 91 -27.08 16.85 -1.27
CA LYS A 91 -26.85 17.46 -2.59
C LYS A 91 -25.61 18.33 -2.69
N SER A 92 -25.20 18.99 -1.60
CA SER A 92 -24.01 19.86 -1.60
C SER A 92 -22.69 19.07 -1.66
N LYS A 93 -22.70 17.79 -1.31
CA LYS A 93 -21.51 16.95 -1.20
C LYS A 93 -21.46 15.86 -2.29
N VAL A 94 -22.58 15.53 -2.89
CA VAL A 94 -22.73 14.50 -3.92
C VAL A 94 -22.70 15.16 -5.30
N LYS A 95 -21.85 14.62 -6.17
CA LYS A 95 -21.71 15.05 -7.56
C LYS A 95 -22.67 14.31 -8.49
N SER A 96 -22.73 12.99 -8.33
CA SER A 96 -23.60 12.09 -9.09
C SER A 96 -23.90 10.81 -8.33
N THR A 97 -25.01 10.17 -8.66
CA THR A 97 -25.42 8.85 -8.14
C THR A 97 -25.82 7.96 -9.29
N ALA A 98 -25.60 6.66 -9.15
CA ALA A 98 -25.99 5.66 -10.13
C ALA A 98 -26.43 4.38 -9.42
N GLY A 99 -27.48 3.77 -9.90
CA GLY A 99 -27.81 2.38 -9.54
C GLY A 99 -26.93 1.42 -10.36
N LYS A 100 -26.47 0.35 -9.74
CA LYS A 100 -25.66 -0.68 -10.39
C LYS A 100 -26.30 -2.04 -10.21
N LEU A 101 -26.56 -2.71 -11.33
CA LEU A 101 -27.02 -4.09 -11.38
C LEU A 101 -25.85 -4.99 -11.74
N THR A 102 -25.78 -6.16 -11.14
CA THR A 102 -24.68 -7.09 -11.36
C THR A 102 -25.19 -8.50 -11.59
N SER A 103 -24.64 -9.18 -12.60
CA SER A 103 -24.84 -10.60 -12.81
C SER A 103 -23.50 -11.26 -13.12
N SER A 104 -23.02 -12.08 -12.19
CA SER A 104 -21.75 -12.77 -12.30
C SER A 104 -21.82 -14.03 -13.16
N GLU A 105 -20.64 -14.54 -13.56
CA GLU A 105 -20.48 -15.83 -14.25
C GLU A 105 -21.25 -15.98 -15.56
N LYS A 106 -21.44 -14.87 -16.28
CA LYS A 106 -22.03 -14.92 -17.61
C LYS A 106 -21.03 -15.44 -18.65
N THR A 107 -21.53 -16.14 -19.67
CA THR A 107 -20.73 -16.58 -20.80
C THR A 107 -20.95 -15.64 -21.96
N ALA A 108 -19.89 -14.95 -22.33
CA ALA A 108 -19.85 -14.13 -23.55
C ALA A 108 -19.20 -14.91 -24.70
N SER A 109 -19.74 -14.82 -25.91
CA SER A 109 -19.20 -15.51 -27.07
C SER A 109 -19.38 -14.69 -28.36
N ALA A 110 -18.37 -14.66 -29.18
CA ALA A 110 -18.45 -14.17 -30.57
C ALA A 110 -17.51 -15.00 -31.46
N HIS A 111 -17.90 -15.20 -32.71
CA HIS A 111 -17.22 -16.09 -33.64
C HIS A 111 -17.01 -17.49 -33.03
N GLN A 112 -15.76 -17.91 -32.83
CA GLN A 112 -15.40 -19.23 -32.27
C GLN A 112 -14.79 -19.09 -30.83
N HIS A 113 -14.80 -17.88 -30.28
CA HIS A 113 -14.23 -17.58 -28.96
C HIS A 113 -15.33 -17.40 -27.93
N TYR A 114 -15.04 -17.78 -26.69
CA TYR A 114 -15.91 -17.56 -25.54
C TYR A 114 -15.08 -17.21 -24.31
N PHE A 115 -15.63 -16.37 -23.43
CA PHE A 115 -15.01 -16.02 -22.16
C PHE A 115 -16.07 -15.83 -21.08
N LYS A 116 -15.66 -15.98 -19.82
CA LYS A 116 -16.53 -15.67 -18.69
C LYS A 116 -16.44 -14.19 -18.35
N THR A 117 -17.58 -13.58 -18.06
CA THR A 117 -17.67 -12.16 -17.72
C THR A 117 -18.66 -11.91 -16.60
N THR A 118 -18.45 -10.82 -15.88
CA THR A 118 -19.48 -10.22 -15.02
C THR A 118 -20.17 -9.11 -15.81
N LEU A 119 -21.47 -9.20 -15.92
CA LEU A 119 -22.28 -8.22 -16.62
C LEU A 119 -22.81 -7.17 -15.65
N TYR A 120 -22.54 -5.92 -15.95
CA TYR A 120 -23.00 -4.77 -15.20
C TYR A 120 -24.07 -4.00 -15.97
N GLY A 121 -25.22 -3.80 -15.34
CA GLY A 121 -26.25 -2.86 -15.82
C GLY A 121 -25.98 -1.49 -15.21
N GLN A 122 -25.61 -0.53 -16.02
CA GLN A 122 -25.16 0.79 -15.54
C GLN A 122 -25.78 1.94 -16.33
N SER A 123 -25.79 3.12 -15.71
CA SER A 123 -26.17 4.38 -16.33
C SER A 123 -24.94 5.15 -16.81
N PRO A 124 -25.09 6.22 -17.62
CA PRO A 124 -23.98 7.00 -18.15
C PRO A 124 -23.07 7.62 -17.07
N GLU A 125 -23.64 7.95 -15.90
CA GLU A 125 -22.92 8.55 -14.76
C GLU A 125 -21.82 7.63 -14.25
N ALA A 126 -22.00 6.30 -14.36
CA ALA A 126 -21.04 5.31 -13.92
C ALA A 126 -19.65 5.49 -14.58
N TYR A 127 -19.61 6.03 -15.81
CA TYR A 127 -18.35 6.35 -16.49
C TYR A 127 -17.47 7.28 -15.67
N ASN A 128 -18.05 8.34 -15.12
CA ASN A 128 -17.31 9.30 -14.30
C ASN A 128 -17.11 8.80 -12.86
N ILE A 129 -18.10 8.12 -12.29
CA ILE A 129 -18.04 7.61 -10.91
C ILE A 129 -16.92 6.57 -10.77
N GLU A 130 -16.85 5.63 -11.70
CA GLU A 130 -15.84 4.55 -11.69
C GLU A 130 -14.53 4.96 -12.39
N ARG A 131 -14.41 6.20 -12.89
CA ARG A 131 -13.24 6.73 -13.62
C ARG A 131 -12.81 5.82 -14.76
N LEU A 132 -13.77 5.35 -15.53
CA LEU A 132 -13.50 4.47 -16.66
C LEU A 132 -12.77 5.25 -17.78
N SER A 133 -11.86 4.57 -18.47
CA SER A 133 -11.17 5.09 -19.67
C SER A 133 -11.59 4.30 -20.89
N LEU A 134 -11.87 5.00 -21.99
CA LEU A 134 -12.21 4.39 -23.28
C LEU A 134 -10.95 4.24 -24.14
N ALA A 135 -10.65 3.01 -24.56
CA ALA A 135 -9.65 2.76 -25.60
C ALA A 135 -10.20 3.15 -26.98
N LYS A 136 -11.48 2.85 -27.25
CA LYS A 136 -12.15 3.21 -28.51
C LYS A 136 -13.66 3.17 -28.40
N GLY A 137 -14.36 3.88 -29.30
CA GLY A 137 -15.81 3.92 -29.34
C GLY A 137 -16.43 4.90 -28.36
N ARG A 138 -17.57 4.54 -27.75
CA ARG A 138 -18.29 5.36 -26.77
C ARG A 138 -18.79 4.51 -25.61
N TYR A 139 -19.06 5.17 -24.50
CA TYR A 139 -19.75 4.57 -23.37
C TYR A 139 -21.29 4.58 -23.59
N ILE A 140 -22.04 3.95 -22.69
CA ILE A 140 -23.50 3.96 -22.62
C ILE A 140 -23.97 5.42 -22.49
N ASN A 141 -25.04 5.77 -23.18
CA ASN A 141 -25.64 7.11 -23.15
C ASN A 141 -27.13 7.06 -22.77
N GLU A 142 -27.74 8.23 -22.57
CA GLU A 142 -29.14 8.38 -22.20
C GLU A 142 -30.10 7.77 -23.26
N LEU A 143 -29.74 7.81 -24.54
CA LEU A 143 -30.56 7.24 -25.58
C LEU A 143 -30.59 5.69 -25.50
N ASP A 144 -29.45 5.08 -25.14
CA ASP A 144 -29.38 3.63 -24.93
C ASP A 144 -30.26 3.19 -23.75
N LEU A 145 -30.34 3.99 -22.68
CA LEU A 145 -31.25 3.75 -21.55
C LEU A 145 -32.71 3.88 -21.96
N LYS A 146 -33.07 4.98 -22.64
CA LYS A 146 -34.44 5.31 -23.02
C LYS A 146 -35.04 4.28 -23.97
N GLU A 147 -34.24 3.88 -24.97
CA GLU A 147 -34.65 2.94 -26.00
C GLU A 147 -34.36 1.47 -25.64
N GLN A 148 -33.78 1.23 -24.46
CA GLN A 148 -33.39 -0.10 -23.99
C GLN A 148 -32.54 -0.86 -25.02
N ARG A 149 -31.57 -0.13 -25.64
CA ARG A 149 -30.74 -0.68 -26.70
C ARG A 149 -29.90 -1.86 -26.21
N LYS A 150 -29.79 -2.89 -27.02
CA LYS A 150 -28.90 -4.04 -26.77
C LYS A 150 -27.49 -3.69 -27.22
N VAL A 151 -26.85 -2.81 -26.45
CA VAL A 151 -25.44 -2.42 -26.68
C VAL A 151 -24.59 -2.85 -25.49
N VAL A 152 -23.31 -3.09 -25.75
CA VAL A 152 -22.33 -3.52 -24.74
C VAL A 152 -21.02 -2.76 -24.90
N VAL A 153 -20.41 -2.45 -23.78
CA VAL A 153 -19.03 -1.96 -23.68
C VAL A 153 -18.20 -3.04 -23.02
N ILE A 154 -17.08 -3.41 -23.64
CA ILE A 154 -16.23 -4.55 -23.24
C ILE A 154 -14.81 -4.08 -22.92
N PRO A 155 -14.02 -4.83 -22.13
CA PRO A 155 -12.62 -4.50 -21.92
C PRO A 155 -11.74 -4.82 -23.15
N ASP A 156 -10.63 -4.09 -23.27
CA ASP A 156 -9.68 -4.16 -24.38
C ASP A 156 -9.15 -5.58 -24.64
N TYR A 157 -8.67 -6.27 -23.60
CA TYR A 157 -8.16 -7.62 -23.74
C TYR A 157 -9.24 -8.62 -24.22
N SER A 158 -10.52 -8.43 -23.82
CA SER A 158 -11.60 -9.28 -24.31
C SER A 158 -11.92 -8.97 -25.77
N ALA A 159 -11.78 -7.70 -26.19
CA ALA A 159 -11.91 -7.32 -27.60
C ALA A 159 -10.79 -7.93 -28.45
N GLU A 160 -9.54 -7.86 -28.01
CA GLU A 160 -8.40 -8.45 -28.71
C GLU A 160 -8.50 -9.98 -28.81
N GLU A 161 -8.84 -10.66 -27.71
CA GLU A 161 -8.93 -12.12 -27.65
C GLU A 161 -10.08 -12.67 -28.49
N THR A 162 -11.22 -11.94 -28.55
CA THR A 162 -12.43 -12.44 -29.19
C THR A 162 -12.56 -12.00 -30.63
N PHE A 163 -12.17 -10.77 -30.95
CA PHE A 163 -12.33 -10.16 -32.28
C PHE A 163 -11.00 -9.96 -33.02
N GLY A 164 -9.85 -10.26 -32.37
CA GLY A 164 -8.51 -10.10 -32.95
C GLY A 164 -7.95 -8.67 -32.82
N SER A 165 -8.80 -7.64 -32.69
CA SER A 165 -8.39 -6.27 -32.45
C SER A 165 -9.53 -5.43 -31.86
N ILE A 166 -9.17 -4.31 -31.22
CA ILE A 166 -10.14 -3.35 -30.67
C ILE A 166 -11.01 -2.74 -31.80
N GLU A 167 -10.40 -2.49 -32.95
CA GLU A 167 -11.09 -1.93 -34.12
C GLU A 167 -12.16 -2.87 -34.66
N ALA A 168 -11.84 -4.16 -34.76
CA ALA A 168 -12.76 -5.16 -35.25
C ALA A 168 -13.95 -5.42 -34.33
N ALA A 169 -13.77 -5.19 -33.04
CA ALA A 169 -14.84 -5.37 -32.05
C ALA A 169 -15.95 -4.30 -32.18
N ILE A 170 -15.60 -3.05 -32.51
CA ILE A 170 -16.57 -1.95 -32.58
C ILE A 170 -17.56 -2.14 -33.72
N GLY A 171 -18.86 -2.20 -33.37
CA GLY A 171 -19.96 -2.39 -34.32
C GLY A 171 -20.34 -3.85 -34.56
N ASP A 172 -19.51 -4.79 -34.15
CA ASP A 172 -19.79 -6.24 -34.22
C ASP A 172 -20.66 -6.69 -33.04
N TYR A 173 -21.08 -7.94 -33.02
CA TYR A 173 -22.03 -8.50 -32.06
C TYR A 173 -21.37 -9.50 -31.12
N LEU A 174 -21.61 -9.32 -29.82
CA LEU A 174 -21.24 -10.23 -28.76
C LEU A 174 -22.50 -10.88 -28.17
N ASN A 175 -22.54 -12.20 -28.12
CA ASN A 175 -23.63 -12.93 -27.46
C ASN A 175 -23.28 -13.14 -25.99
N ILE A 176 -24.17 -12.69 -25.10
CA ILE A 176 -24.04 -12.91 -23.65
C ILE A 176 -25.30 -13.65 -23.19
N ASP A 177 -25.15 -14.88 -22.67
CA ASP A 177 -26.26 -15.75 -22.26
C ASP A 177 -27.38 -15.80 -23.31
N SER A 178 -27.04 -16.06 -24.56
CA SER A 178 -27.98 -16.17 -25.68
C SER A 178 -28.66 -14.86 -26.13
N VAL A 179 -28.24 -13.73 -25.61
CA VAL A 179 -28.69 -12.40 -26.08
C VAL A 179 -27.55 -11.72 -26.83
N SER A 180 -27.87 -11.25 -28.03
CA SER A 180 -26.89 -10.54 -28.88
C SER A 180 -26.89 -9.06 -28.56
N TYR A 181 -25.69 -8.51 -28.31
CA TYR A 181 -25.44 -7.10 -28.02
C TYR A 181 -24.44 -6.55 -29.04
N GLN A 182 -24.71 -5.35 -29.54
CA GLN A 182 -23.74 -4.65 -30.39
C GLN A 182 -22.65 -4.00 -29.53
N VAL A 183 -21.37 -4.25 -29.86
CA VAL A 183 -20.25 -3.60 -29.19
C VAL A 183 -20.14 -2.14 -29.64
N VAL A 184 -20.32 -1.19 -28.70
CA VAL A 184 -20.30 0.26 -29.00
C VAL A 184 -19.05 0.94 -28.43
N GLY A 185 -18.33 0.28 -27.54
CA GLY A 185 -17.12 0.82 -26.94
C GLY A 185 -16.24 -0.26 -26.34
N VAL A 186 -14.98 0.08 -26.20
CA VAL A 186 -13.95 -0.75 -25.56
C VAL A 186 -13.28 0.09 -24.48
N LEU A 187 -13.25 -0.46 -23.25
CA LEU A 187 -12.62 0.16 -22.09
C LEU A 187 -11.16 -0.30 -21.95
N GLU A 188 -10.32 0.59 -21.47
CA GLU A 188 -8.95 0.24 -21.07
C GLU A 188 -8.99 -0.57 -19.77
N SER A 189 -8.36 -1.73 -19.76
CA SER A 189 -8.29 -2.62 -18.59
C SER A 189 -7.14 -2.27 -17.64
N ASN A 190 -6.29 -1.28 -17.97
CA ASN A 190 -5.10 -0.90 -17.22
C ASN A 190 -4.23 -2.11 -16.81
N GLY A 191 -4.14 -3.11 -17.68
CA GLY A 191 -3.36 -4.33 -17.45
C GLY A 191 -4.06 -5.37 -16.57
N ASN A 192 -5.25 -5.10 -16.06
CA ASN A 192 -6.01 -6.03 -15.22
C ASN A 192 -6.84 -6.99 -16.09
N LYS A 193 -6.17 -8.03 -16.62
CA LYS A 193 -6.79 -9.05 -17.50
C LYS A 193 -7.69 -10.05 -16.77
N GLY A 194 -7.84 -9.92 -15.45
CA GLY A 194 -8.43 -10.95 -14.61
C GLY A 194 -9.95 -10.92 -14.46
N GLN A 195 -10.63 -9.79 -14.71
CA GLN A 195 -12.08 -9.73 -14.66
C GLN A 195 -12.62 -9.09 -15.92
N SER A 196 -13.17 -9.93 -16.79
CA SER A 196 -13.97 -9.40 -17.87
C SER A 196 -15.23 -8.76 -17.28
N ARG A 197 -15.34 -7.44 -17.43
CA ARG A 197 -16.49 -6.64 -17.00
C ARG A 197 -17.14 -6.05 -18.23
N CYS A 198 -18.28 -6.60 -18.59
CA CYS A 198 -19.09 -6.07 -19.69
C CYS A 198 -20.16 -5.14 -19.13
N HIS A 199 -20.33 -3.97 -19.73
CA HIS A 199 -21.29 -2.96 -19.30
C HIS A 199 -22.41 -2.86 -20.34
N ILE A 200 -23.64 -2.97 -19.90
CA ILE A 200 -24.84 -2.75 -20.71
C ILE A 200 -25.75 -1.69 -20.06
N PRO A 201 -26.68 -1.09 -20.82
CA PRO A 201 -27.59 -0.10 -20.23
C PRO A 201 -28.42 -0.69 -19.09
N PHE A 202 -28.57 0.07 -18.01
CA PHE A 202 -29.27 -0.31 -16.78
C PHE A 202 -30.70 -0.79 -17.06
N THR A 203 -31.44 -0.10 -17.93
CA THR A 203 -32.80 -0.45 -18.34
C THR A 203 -32.85 -1.72 -19.17
N THR A 204 -31.88 -1.93 -20.04
CA THR A 204 -31.74 -3.16 -20.85
C THR A 204 -31.46 -4.36 -19.96
N PHE A 205 -30.57 -4.21 -18.95
CA PHE A 205 -30.29 -5.27 -17.99
C PHE A 205 -31.56 -5.70 -17.26
N ARG A 206 -32.35 -4.74 -16.74
CA ARG A 206 -33.62 -5.04 -16.05
C ARG A 206 -34.60 -5.81 -16.92
N THR A 207 -34.77 -5.37 -18.15
CA THR A 207 -35.69 -5.99 -19.09
C THR A 207 -35.33 -7.42 -19.43
N ILE A 208 -34.05 -7.68 -19.66
CA ILE A 208 -33.57 -9.00 -20.07
C ILE A 208 -33.50 -9.99 -18.91
N PHE A 209 -32.99 -9.56 -17.74
CA PHE A 209 -32.81 -10.44 -16.59
C PHE A 209 -33.97 -10.44 -15.60
N HIS A 210 -35.08 -9.75 -15.92
CA HIS A 210 -36.27 -9.66 -15.08
C HIS A 210 -35.97 -9.32 -13.61
N SER A 211 -34.97 -8.46 -13.39
CA SER A 211 -34.47 -8.14 -12.04
C SER A 211 -35.42 -7.27 -11.20
N GLY A 212 -36.66 -7.07 -11.64
CA GLY A 212 -37.64 -6.24 -10.94
C GLY A 212 -37.22 -4.77 -10.82
N PHE A 213 -37.59 -4.15 -9.69
CA PHE A 213 -37.19 -2.76 -9.38
C PHE A 213 -36.05 -2.70 -8.39
N ASP A 214 -35.58 -3.82 -7.90
CA ASP A 214 -34.52 -3.90 -6.91
C ASP A 214 -33.15 -3.35 -7.46
N VAL A 215 -32.46 -2.55 -6.66
CA VAL A 215 -31.12 -2.02 -6.94
C VAL A 215 -30.18 -2.56 -5.88
N PRO A 216 -29.33 -3.55 -6.21
CA PRO A 216 -28.44 -4.18 -5.23
C PRO A 216 -27.27 -3.29 -4.80
N GLU A 217 -26.95 -2.25 -5.56
CA GLU A 217 -25.86 -1.33 -5.24
C GLU A 217 -26.20 0.08 -5.75
N ILE A 218 -26.06 1.08 -4.87
CA ILE A 218 -26.08 2.51 -5.24
C ILE A 218 -24.67 3.02 -5.15
N VAL A 219 -24.13 3.56 -6.25
CA VAL A 219 -22.79 4.16 -6.31
C VAL A 219 -22.94 5.67 -6.31
N VAL A 220 -22.18 6.32 -5.44
CA VAL A 220 -22.22 7.77 -5.21
C VAL A 220 -20.85 8.35 -5.46
N GLN A 221 -20.75 9.43 -6.25
CA GLN A 221 -19.54 10.22 -6.40
C GLN A 221 -19.64 11.48 -5.54
N THR A 222 -18.63 11.73 -4.73
CA THR A 222 -18.51 12.93 -3.91
C THR A 222 -17.59 13.99 -4.53
N TYR A 223 -17.75 15.27 -4.14
CA TYR A 223 -16.90 16.37 -4.69
C TYR A 223 -15.47 16.35 -4.16
N LYS A 224 -15.25 15.79 -2.95
CA LYS A 224 -13.92 15.65 -2.33
C LYS A 224 -13.83 14.30 -1.62
N PRO A 225 -12.69 13.61 -1.67
CA PRO A 225 -12.40 12.53 -0.73
C PRO A 225 -12.35 13.14 0.67
N GLU A 226 -13.15 12.60 1.57
CA GLU A 226 -13.51 13.32 2.79
C GLU A 226 -12.66 12.95 4.00
N GLU A 227 -12.44 13.94 4.88
CA GLU A 227 -11.99 13.73 6.25
C GLU A 227 -13.01 12.87 7.01
N ASP A 228 -12.58 12.07 7.99
CA ASP A 228 -13.40 11.06 8.67
C ASP A 228 -14.72 11.60 9.23
N GLU A 229 -14.71 12.81 9.82
CA GLU A 229 -15.93 13.44 10.37
C GLU A 229 -16.99 13.70 9.30
N SER A 230 -16.56 13.96 8.06
CA SER A 230 -17.50 14.27 7.00
C SER A 230 -18.09 12.99 6.39
N PHE A 231 -17.36 11.89 6.36
CA PHE A 231 -17.88 10.58 5.95
C PHE A 231 -18.94 10.04 6.93
N GLU A 232 -18.67 10.10 8.22
CA GLU A 232 -19.64 9.67 9.25
C GLU A 232 -20.91 10.52 9.22
N ALA A 233 -20.79 11.82 8.96
CA ALA A 233 -21.96 12.69 8.78
C ALA A 233 -22.77 12.33 7.54
N LEU A 234 -22.13 11.96 6.41
CA LEU A 234 -22.79 11.45 5.21
C LEU A 234 -23.50 10.13 5.49
N ARG A 235 -22.80 9.20 6.12
CA ARG A 235 -23.33 7.90 6.52
C ARG A 235 -24.59 8.06 7.38
N ALA A 236 -24.52 8.89 8.42
CA ALA A 236 -25.66 9.15 9.30
C ALA A 236 -26.84 9.76 8.53
N ALA A 237 -26.60 10.71 7.60
CA ALA A 237 -27.65 11.31 6.79
C ALA A 237 -28.33 10.29 5.87
N TRP A 238 -27.57 9.42 5.21
CA TRP A 238 -28.14 8.34 4.38
C TRP A 238 -28.85 7.28 5.20
N CYS A 239 -28.26 6.80 6.32
CA CYS A 239 -28.93 5.84 7.21
C CYS A 239 -30.27 6.39 7.74
N LYS A 240 -30.31 7.67 8.11
CA LYS A 240 -31.55 8.33 8.54
C LYS A 240 -32.61 8.40 7.45
N SER A 241 -32.21 8.79 6.22
CA SER A 241 -33.16 8.88 5.09
C SER A 241 -33.67 7.51 4.67
N LEU A 242 -32.76 6.53 4.52
CA LEU A 242 -33.14 5.17 4.13
C LEU A 242 -33.91 4.46 5.25
N GLY A 243 -33.57 4.69 6.53
CA GLY A 243 -34.25 4.16 7.69
C GLY A 243 -35.70 4.67 7.81
N ALA A 244 -35.91 5.95 7.50
CA ALA A 244 -37.26 6.54 7.46
C ALA A 244 -38.12 5.93 6.35
N ARG A 245 -37.52 5.58 5.21
CA ARG A 245 -38.26 5.03 4.06
C ARG A 245 -38.50 3.52 4.17
N HIS A 246 -37.51 2.79 4.68
CA HIS A 246 -37.57 1.32 4.77
C HIS A 246 -37.93 0.80 6.17
N ASP A 247 -38.30 1.67 7.09
CA ASP A 247 -38.71 1.34 8.46
C ASP A 247 -37.66 0.49 9.20
N PHE A 248 -36.43 0.97 9.27
CA PHE A 248 -35.38 0.43 10.12
C PHE A 248 -34.75 1.52 11.03
N ALA A 249 -34.12 1.11 12.11
CA ALA A 249 -33.51 2.04 13.07
C ALA A 249 -32.29 2.75 12.45
N GLU A 250 -32.15 4.06 12.66
CA GLU A 250 -31.03 4.88 12.10
C GLU A 250 -29.64 4.36 12.53
N ASP A 251 -29.58 3.68 13.67
CA ASP A 251 -28.39 3.09 14.26
C ASP A 251 -28.20 1.59 13.95
N ASP A 252 -28.98 1.04 13.03
CA ASP A 252 -28.85 -0.35 12.57
C ASP A 252 -27.84 -0.43 11.40
N GLU A 253 -26.57 -0.65 11.75
CA GLU A 253 -25.48 -0.73 10.78
C GLU A 253 -25.56 -1.93 9.83
N SER A 254 -26.34 -2.96 10.17
CA SER A 254 -26.53 -4.16 9.35
C SER A 254 -27.57 -3.97 8.26
N ALA A 255 -28.53 -3.03 8.45
CA ALA A 255 -29.60 -2.75 7.50
C ALA A 255 -29.08 -2.13 6.19
N VAL A 256 -28.01 -1.33 6.27
CA VAL A 256 -27.37 -0.68 5.12
C VAL A 256 -25.86 -0.66 5.31
N TRP A 257 -25.16 -1.24 4.37
CA TRP A 257 -23.69 -1.21 4.38
C TRP A 257 -23.17 -0.14 3.43
N ILE A 258 -22.45 0.84 3.98
CA ILE A 258 -21.86 1.95 3.24
C ILE A 258 -20.35 1.78 3.23
N SER A 259 -19.79 1.60 2.04
CA SER A 259 -18.37 1.36 1.81
C SER A 259 -17.76 2.52 1.03
N SER A 260 -16.70 3.12 1.56
CA SER A 260 -15.91 4.14 0.88
C SER A 260 -14.53 3.57 0.54
N VAL A 261 -14.16 3.63 -0.73
CA VAL A 261 -12.82 3.22 -1.19
C VAL A 261 -11.75 4.11 -0.55
N ALA A 262 -12.02 5.41 -0.38
CA ALA A 262 -11.10 6.34 0.28
C ALA A 262 -10.83 5.96 1.73
N GLN A 263 -11.89 5.59 2.48
CA GLN A 263 -11.74 5.17 3.87
C GLN A 263 -10.97 3.86 3.98
N GLY A 264 -11.30 2.86 3.18
CA GLY A 264 -10.56 1.61 3.12
C GLY A 264 -9.07 1.83 2.79
N ALA A 265 -8.77 2.70 1.83
CA ALA A 265 -7.40 3.08 1.49
C ALA A 265 -6.68 3.79 2.66
N LYS A 266 -7.38 4.62 3.44
CA LYS A 266 -6.83 5.30 4.61
C LYS A 266 -6.50 4.33 5.74
N GLU A 267 -7.42 3.43 6.09
CA GLU A 267 -7.17 2.38 7.10
C GLU A 267 -6.00 1.50 6.71
N GLN A 268 -5.92 1.16 5.44
CA GLN A 268 -4.83 0.38 4.86
C GLN A 268 -3.50 1.13 4.92
N ASN A 269 -3.47 2.43 4.59
CA ASN A 269 -2.28 3.26 4.72
C ASN A 269 -1.81 3.38 6.17
N LEU A 270 -2.73 3.42 7.14
CA LEU A 270 -2.38 3.35 8.55
C LEU A 270 -1.71 2.03 8.91
N ALA A 271 -2.24 0.90 8.43
CA ALA A 271 -1.64 -0.42 8.65
C ALA A 271 -0.23 -0.52 8.01
N LEU A 272 -0.06 -0.01 6.79
CA LEU A 272 1.24 0.05 6.11
C LEU A 272 2.24 0.95 6.86
N THR A 273 1.79 2.09 7.38
CA THR A 273 2.63 2.98 8.20
C THR A 273 3.04 2.30 9.53
N MET A 274 2.14 1.53 10.15
CA MET A 274 2.47 0.74 11.34
C MET A 274 3.48 -0.36 11.01
N LEU A 275 3.33 -1.04 9.87
CA LEU A 275 4.29 -2.02 9.38
C LEU A 275 5.67 -1.39 9.18
N GLU A 276 5.75 -0.26 8.49
CA GLU A 276 7.01 0.47 8.27
C GLU A 276 7.68 0.83 9.62
N ARG A 277 6.93 1.37 10.57
CA ARG A 277 7.44 1.67 11.93
C ARG A 277 7.94 0.43 12.65
N ALA A 278 7.23 -0.70 12.54
CA ALA A 278 7.66 -1.96 13.13
C ALA A 278 8.98 -2.46 12.51
N LEU A 279 9.13 -2.36 11.18
CA LEU A 279 10.37 -2.71 10.48
C LEU A 279 11.54 -1.83 10.93
N TRP A 280 11.30 -0.52 11.14
CA TRP A 280 12.31 0.38 11.71
C TRP A 280 12.72 -0.04 13.11
N VAL A 281 11.77 -0.39 13.98
CA VAL A 281 12.05 -0.86 15.36
C VAL A 281 12.91 -2.12 15.33
N VAL A 282 12.53 -3.13 14.54
CA VAL A 282 13.30 -4.38 14.41
C VAL A 282 14.71 -4.11 13.87
N GLY A 283 14.81 -3.26 12.83
CA GLY A 283 16.10 -2.88 12.25
C GLY A 283 17.01 -2.13 13.25
N LEU A 284 16.43 -1.23 14.06
CA LEU A 284 17.19 -0.54 15.11
C LEU A 284 17.64 -1.49 16.23
N LEU A 285 16.83 -2.48 16.61
CA LEU A 285 17.20 -3.50 17.60
C LEU A 285 18.36 -4.38 17.10
N THR A 286 18.36 -4.76 15.82
CA THR A 286 19.47 -5.51 15.22
C THR A 286 20.75 -4.67 15.17
N LEU A 287 20.63 -3.38 14.83
CA LEU A 287 21.76 -2.45 14.85
C LEU A 287 22.32 -2.25 16.27
N MET A 288 21.47 -2.20 17.29
CA MET A 288 21.91 -2.11 18.69
C MET A 288 22.79 -3.30 19.11
N SER A 289 22.55 -4.49 18.62
CA SER A 289 23.41 -5.65 18.83
C SER A 289 24.85 -5.38 18.28
N GLY A 290 24.93 -4.77 17.09
CA GLY A 290 26.20 -4.33 16.51
C GLY A 290 26.89 -3.24 17.35
N VAL A 291 26.14 -2.27 17.87
CA VAL A 291 26.62 -1.21 18.76
C VAL A 291 27.25 -1.78 20.02
N VAL A 292 26.59 -2.74 20.67
CA VAL A 292 27.11 -3.43 21.86
C VAL A 292 28.42 -4.17 21.54
N SER A 293 28.47 -4.85 20.40
CA SER A 293 29.68 -5.56 19.93
C SER A 293 30.87 -4.61 19.75
N ILE A 294 30.67 -3.46 19.07
CA ILE A 294 31.70 -2.44 18.94
C ILE A 294 32.11 -1.88 20.30
N SER A 295 31.14 -1.55 21.16
CA SER A 295 31.44 -0.99 22.48
C SER A 295 32.31 -1.94 23.33
N ASN A 296 32.02 -3.24 23.31
CA ASN A 296 32.82 -4.24 24.02
C ASN A 296 34.27 -4.30 23.54
N ILE A 297 34.48 -4.23 22.23
CA ILE A 297 35.83 -4.29 21.67
C ILE A 297 36.58 -2.98 21.90
N MET A 298 35.92 -1.85 21.75
CA MET A 298 36.52 -0.56 22.09
C MET A 298 36.93 -0.47 23.55
N LEU A 299 36.16 -1.10 24.48
CA LEU A 299 36.53 -1.20 25.90
C LEU A 299 37.81 -2.00 26.11
N ILE A 300 38.03 -3.11 25.36
CA ILE A 300 39.24 -3.90 25.42
C ILE A 300 40.39 -3.10 24.83
N THR A 301 40.22 -2.46 23.69
CA THR A 301 41.23 -1.61 23.03
C THR A 301 41.66 -0.45 23.96
N VAL A 302 40.73 0.20 24.64
CA VAL A 302 41.06 1.26 25.64
C VAL A 302 41.86 0.69 26.79
N LYS A 303 41.58 -0.54 27.27
CA LYS A 303 42.41 -1.20 28.31
C LYS A 303 43.83 -1.49 27.81
N GLU A 304 43.96 -2.05 26.62
CA GLU A 304 45.27 -2.34 26.00
C GLU A 304 46.11 -1.06 25.81
N ARG A 305 45.48 0.08 25.56
CA ARG A 305 46.10 1.40 25.36
C ARG A 305 46.17 2.27 26.61
N THR A 306 45.99 1.70 27.80
CA THR A 306 45.97 2.45 29.06
C THR A 306 47.26 3.23 29.27
N LYS A 307 48.44 2.64 28.98
CA LYS A 307 49.76 3.34 29.06
C LYS A 307 49.84 4.54 28.12
N GLU A 308 49.40 4.39 26.85
CA GLU A 308 49.40 5.48 25.87
C GLU A 308 48.58 6.67 26.36
N PHE A 309 47.32 6.42 26.83
CA PHE A 309 46.46 7.47 27.37
C PHE A 309 46.99 8.09 28.65
N GLY A 310 47.68 7.29 29.50
CA GLY A 310 48.34 7.78 30.69
C GLY A 310 49.48 8.75 30.39
N ILE A 311 50.36 8.41 29.43
CA ILE A 311 51.46 9.24 28.95
C ILE A 311 50.91 10.55 28.34
N ARG A 312 49.95 10.47 27.44
CA ARG A 312 49.32 11.65 26.82
C ARG A 312 48.78 12.61 27.85
N LYS A 313 48.14 12.07 28.92
CA LYS A 313 47.56 12.85 30.00
C LYS A 313 48.61 13.45 30.89
N ALA A 314 49.72 12.75 31.18
CA ALA A 314 50.88 13.25 31.91
C ALA A 314 51.58 14.40 31.15
N LEU A 315 51.58 14.37 29.82
CA LEU A 315 52.07 15.43 28.95
C LEU A 315 51.10 16.61 28.76
N GLY A 316 49.96 16.63 29.51
CA GLY A 316 49.02 17.75 29.54
C GLY A 316 47.87 17.65 28.49
N ALA A 317 47.63 16.51 27.89
CA ALA A 317 46.50 16.35 26.97
C ALA A 317 45.13 16.60 27.68
N ARG A 318 44.31 17.48 27.09
CA ARG A 318 42.97 17.78 27.60
C ARG A 318 42.08 16.53 27.53
N PRO A 319 41.26 16.26 28.55
CA PRO A 319 40.34 15.12 28.57
C PRO A 319 39.45 15.01 27.30
N TRP A 320 39.00 16.13 26.76
CA TRP A 320 38.23 16.23 25.56
C TRP A 320 38.99 15.72 24.30
N ALA A 321 40.32 15.93 24.21
CA ALA A 321 41.13 15.45 23.08
C ALA A 321 41.16 13.92 23.04
N ILE A 322 41.27 13.25 24.19
CA ILE A 322 41.23 11.79 24.33
C ILE A 322 39.86 11.28 23.96
N LEU A 323 38.77 11.89 24.50
CA LEU A 323 37.40 11.54 24.24
C LEU A 323 37.10 11.60 22.73
N ARG A 324 37.42 12.73 22.08
CA ARG A 324 37.21 12.93 20.63
C ARG A 324 38.01 11.91 19.79
N SER A 325 39.21 11.54 20.21
CA SER A 325 40.01 10.54 19.48
C SER A 325 39.34 9.16 19.50
N VAL A 326 38.84 8.71 20.65
CA VAL A 326 38.18 7.40 20.80
C VAL A 326 36.82 7.39 20.10
N LEU A 327 36.04 8.48 20.20
CA LEU A 327 34.77 8.61 19.47
C LEU A 327 34.97 8.60 17.96
N ALA A 328 35.99 9.34 17.45
CA ALA A 328 36.30 9.35 16.02
C ALA A 328 36.69 7.95 15.52
N GLU A 329 37.46 7.20 16.30
CA GLU A 329 37.85 5.83 15.97
C GLU A 329 36.62 4.92 15.88
N SER A 330 35.73 5.00 16.84
CA SER A 330 34.45 4.24 16.83
C SER A 330 33.58 4.58 15.63
N VAL A 331 33.36 5.87 15.34
CA VAL A 331 32.55 6.33 14.20
C VAL A 331 33.16 5.87 12.88
N ILE A 332 34.49 5.94 12.72
CA ILE A 332 35.15 5.49 11.49
C ILE A 332 34.97 4.00 11.27
N ILE A 333 35.15 3.18 12.31
CA ILE A 333 34.91 1.74 12.23
C ILE A 333 33.46 1.45 11.87
N THR A 334 32.50 2.11 12.53
CA THR A 334 31.06 1.93 12.27
C THR A 334 30.70 2.34 10.85
N LEU A 335 31.20 3.47 10.37
CA LEU A 335 30.95 3.93 9.01
C LEU A 335 31.56 3.01 7.95
N PHE A 336 32.78 2.53 8.16
CA PHE A 336 33.42 1.63 7.21
C PHE A 336 32.67 0.30 7.04
N PHE A 337 32.41 -0.38 8.15
CA PHE A 337 31.68 -1.66 8.11
C PHE A 337 30.20 -1.47 7.81
N GLY A 338 29.61 -0.38 8.28
CA GLY A 338 28.22 -0.04 7.98
C GLY A 338 28.01 0.29 6.50
N TYR A 339 28.98 0.95 5.86
CA TYR A 339 28.96 1.19 4.41
C TYR A 339 28.97 -0.13 3.62
N ILE A 340 29.78 -1.11 4.05
CA ILE A 340 29.78 -2.45 3.44
C ILE A 340 28.40 -3.11 3.58
N GLY A 341 27.79 -3.04 4.78
CA GLY A 341 26.44 -3.57 5.03
C GLY A 341 25.39 -2.86 4.19
N LEU A 342 25.48 -1.53 4.06
CA LEU A 342 24.56 -0.72 3.25
C LEU A 342 24.64 -1.10 1.76
N VAL A 343 25.86 -1.17 1.18
CA VAL A 343 26.03 -1.56 -0.22
C VAL A 343 25.53 -2.99 -0.47
N ALA A 344 25.85 -3.92 0.43
CA ALA A 344 25.34 -5.29 0.34
C ALA A 344 23.81 -5.35 0.46
N GLY A 345 23.21 -4.54 1.34
CA GLY A 345 21.76 -4.43 1.49
C GLY A 345 21.07 -3.88 0.25
N ILE A 346 21.60 -2.80 -0.32
CA ILE A 346 21.10 -2.23 -1.58
C ILE A 346 21.23 -3.26 -2.73
N ALA A 347 22.35 -3.93 -2.83
CA ALA A 347 22.55 -4.98 -3.84
C ALA A 347 21.52 -6.14 -3.67
N ALA A 348 21.23 -6.51 -2.43
CA ALA A 348 20.24 -7.54 -2.13
C ALA A 348 18.81 -7.09 -2.47
N THR A 349 18.43 -5.85 -2.17
CA THR A 349 17.10 -5.31 -2.54
C THR A 349 16.97 -5.16 -4.04
N GLU A 350 18.02 -4.77 -4.75
CA GLU A 350 18.00 -4.73 -6.21
C GLU A 350 17.92 -6.13 -6.83
N TRP A 351 18.60 -7.11 -6.25
CA TRP A 351 18.45 -8.51 -6.65
C TRP A 351 17.01 -9.02 -6.40
N MET A 352 16.41 -8.66 -5.27
CA MET A 352 14.99 -8.95 -4.99
C MET A 352 14.08 -8.31 -6.03
N ASN A 353 14.38 -7.09 -6.46
CA ASN A 353 13.63 -6.39 -7.52
C ASN A 353 13.66 -7.16 -8.84
N ILE A 354 14.84 -7.63 -9.25
CA ILE A 354 15.02 -8.41 -10.49
C ILE A 354 14.27 -9.75 -10.42
N VAL A 355 14.32 -10.43 -9.28
CA VAL A 355 13.73 -11.78 -9.13
C VAL A 355 12.24 -11.75 -8.81
N SER A 356 11.79 -10.77 -8.02
CA SER A 356 10.44 -10.75 -7.45
C SER A 356 9.73 -9.41 -7.59
N GLY A 357 10.38 -8.38 -8.11
CA GLY A 357 9.90 -6.99 -8.11
C GLY A 357 8.68 -6.71 -8.99
N GLN A 358 8.16 -7.70 -9.70
CA GLN A 358 6.95 -7.62 -10.52
C GLN A 358 6.08 -8.87 -10.35
N GLN A 359 6.07 -9.46 -9.17
CA GLN A 359 5.24 -10.64 -8.94
C GLN A 359 3.76 -10.27 -8.93
N VAL A 360 3.08 -10.76 -9.94
CA VAL A 360 1.63 -10.69 -10.07
C VAL A 360 1.04 -12.02 -9.59
N THR A 361 0.22 -11.99 -8.57
CA THR A 361 -0.56 -13.16 -8.15
C THR A 361 -1.93 -13.08 -8.82
N GLU A 362 -2.28 -14.14 -9.55
CA GLU A 362 -3.61 -14.32 -10.10
C GLU A 362 -4.45 -15.07 -9.08
N PHE A 363 -5.41 -14.37 -8.46
CA PHE A 363 -6.37 -14.99 -7.54
C PHE A 363 -7.78 -14.82 -8.12
N ILE A 364 -8.38 -15.92 -8.57
CA ILE A 364 -9.78 -15.99 -9.07
C ILE A 364 -10.11 -14.82 -10.04
N ASN A 365 -9.28 -14.57 -11.04
CA ASN A 365 -9.45 -13.50 -12.04
C ASN A 365 -9.02 -12.08 -11.63
N PHE A 366 -8.39 -11.88 -10.47
CA PHE A 366 -7.74 -10.61 -10.13
C PHE A 366 -6.22 -10.74 -10.25
N ARG A 367 -5.60 -9.78 -10.92
CA ARG A 367 -4.15 -9.60 -10.92
C ARG A 367 -3.80 -8.54 -9.89
N PHE A 368 -3.20 -8.97 -8.80
CA PHE A 368 -2.65 -8.07 -7.79
C PHE A 368 -1.13 -8.14 -7.83
N TYR A 369 -0.51 -6.99 -7.81
CA TYR A 369 0.90 -6.96 -7.46
C TYR A 369 1.03 -7.31 -5.99
N THR A 370 1.69 -8.42 -5.68
CA THR A 370 2.00 -8.81 -4.30
C THR A 370 3.28 -8.17 -3.82
N PHE A 371 4.17 -7.85 -4.76
CA PHE A 371 5.46 -7.26 -4.49
C PHE A 371 5.89 -6.43 -5.71
N LEU A 372 6.17 -5.15 -5.50
CA LEU A 372 6.49 -4.22 -6.58
C LEU A 372 7.62 -3.31 -6.14
N ASP A 373 8.70 -3.28 -6.92
CA ASP A 373 9.81 -2.34 -6.76
C ASP A 373 10.30 -2.19 -5.29
N PRO A 374 10.96 -3.23 -4.74
CA PRO A 374 11.50 -3.21 -3.37
C PRO A 374 12.76 -2.35 -3.25
N THR A 375 12.91 -1.33 -4.06
CA THR A 375 14.06 -0.43 -4.05
C THR A 375 14.00 0.52 -2.85
N ILE A 376 15.15 1.06 -2.50
CA ILE A 376 15.29 1.97 -1.37
C ILE A 376 15.39 3.39 -1.89
N ASP A 377 14.49 4.24 -1.43
CA ASP A 377 14.55 5.67 -1.68
C ASP A 377 15.80 6.31 -1.08
N ILE A 378 16.29 7.36 -1.75
CA ILE A 378 17.44 8.16 -1.29
C ILE A 378 17.23 8.66 0.16
N GLY A 379 16.00 8.96 0.54
CA GLY A 379 15.63 9.37 1.90
C GLY A 379 15.90 8.29 2.94
N ILE A 380 15.60 7.03 2.63
CA ILE A 380 15.86 5.88 3.51
C ILE A 380 17.37 5.62 3.58
N ALA A 381 18.09 5.70 2.47
CA ALA A 381 19.54 5.54 2.47
C ALA A 381 20.23 6.63 3.32
N PHE A 382 19.77 7.87 3.24
CA PHE A 382 20.27 8.97 4.06
C PHE A 382 19.95 8.78 5.54
N SER A 383 18.74 8.35 5.89
CA SER A 383 18.34 8.08 7.27
C SER A 383 19.13 6.90 7.87
N ALA A 384 19.42 5.88 7.08
CA ALA A 384 20.30 4.77 7.48
C ALA A 384 21.73 5.25 7.75
N LEU A 385 22.30 6.13 6.92
CA LEU A 385 23.60 6.73 7.13
C LEU A 385 23.65 7.57 8.42
N LEU A 386 22.63 8.38 8.67
CA LEU A 386 22.50 9.15 9.91
C LEU A 386 22.43 8.24 11.14
N THR A 387 21.64 7.17 11.05
CA THR A 387 21.51 6.14 12.10
C THR A 387 22.86 5.47 12.37
N LEU A 388 23.68 5.19 11.34
CA LEU A 388 25.06 4.68 11.49
C LEU A 388 25.96 5.64 12.30
N ILE A 389 25.90 6.92 12.00
CA ILE A 389 26.70 7.93 12.72
C ILE A 389 26.31 7.95 14.19
N ILE A 390 25.00 7.97 14.49
CA ILE A 390 24.48 7.94 15.85
C ILE A 390 24.91 6.65 16.57
N ALA A 391 24.78 5.51 15.91
CA ALA A 391 25.21 4.20 16.42
C ALA A 391 26.71 4.18 16.77
N GLY A 392 27.56 4.72 15.89
CA GLY A 392 29.00 4.83 16.11
C GLY A 392 29.36 5.72 17.32
N LEU A 393 28.65 6.84 17.47
CA LEU A 393 28.81 7.72 18.64
C LEU A 393 28.40 7.02 19.94
N LEU A 394 27.25 6.32 19.95
CA LEU A 394 26.78 5.55 21.10
C LEU A 394 27.75 4.42 21.46
N ALA A 395 28.21 3.66 20.47
CA ALA A 395 29.17 2.58 20.66
C ALA A 395 30.49 3.05 21.29
N GLY A 396 30.97 4.21 20.85
CA GLY A 396 32.23 4.83 21.33
C GLY A 396 32.11 5.56 22.66
N PHE A 397 30.92 5.97 23.06
CA PHE A 397 30.72 6.85 24.21
C PHE A 397 31.19 6.23 25.54
N PHE A 398 30.80 5.01 25.86
CA PHE A 398 31.18 4.30 27.09
C PHE A 398 32.70 4.04 27.14
N PRO A 399 33.34 3.50 26.08
CA PRO A 399 34.81 3.33 26.04
C PRO A 399 35.56 4.67 26.17
N ALA A 400 35.12 5.69 25.46
CA ALA A 400 35.75 7.02 25.49
C ALA A 400 35.70 7.64 26.90
N ARG A 401 34.56 7.52 27.60
CA ARG A 401 34.43 7.98 28.99
C ARG A 401 35.35 7.21 29.93
N ARG A 402 35.57 5.91 29.70
CA ARG A 402 36.55 5.11 30.49
C ARG A 402 37.99 5.57 30.21
N ALA A 403 38.37 5.80 28.96
CA ALA A 403 39.66 6.29 28.59
C ALA A 403 40.03 7.64 29.29
N VAL A 404 39.04 8.53 29.37
CA VAL A 404 39.22 9.83 30.06
C VAL A 404 39.40 9.68 31.57
N LYS A 405 38.88 8.65 32.21
CA LYS A 405 38.96 8.43 33.68
C LYS A 405 40.31 7.80 34.11
N ILE A 406 41.17 7.36 33.19
CA ILE A 406 42.47 6.76 33.51
C ILE A 406 43.37 7.76 34.25
N LYS A 407 43.88 7.37 35.43
CA LYS A 407 44.83 8.18 36.19
C LYS A 407 46.24 7.92 35.66
N PRO A 408 47.07 8.97 35.41
CA PRO A 408 48.47 8.80 34.86
C PRO A 408 49.32 7.88 35.72
N ILE A 409 49.26 8.01 37.04
CA ILE A 409 50.09 7.21 37.97
C ILE A 409 49.76 5.72 37.86
N THR A 410 48.46 5.36 37.83
CA THR A 410 48.05 3.96 37.72
C THR A 410 48.32 3.37 36.34
N ALA A 411 48.30 4.22 35.30
CA ALA A 411 48.60 3.81 33.91
C ALA A 411 50.08 3.48 33.67
N LEU A 412 50.99 4.17 34.34
CA LEU A 412 52.42 3.94 34.23
C LEU A 412 52.89 2.69 35.02
N ASN A 413 52.17 2.35 36.11
CA ASN A 413 52.45 1.17 36.93
C ASN A 413 51.70 -0.10 36.48
N ALA A 414 50.87 -0.02 35.45
CA ALA A 414 50.19 -1.21 34.89
C ALA A 414 51.20 -2.06 34.10
N LYS A 415 51.39 -3.32 34.51
CA LYS A 415 52.20 -4.31 33.81
C LYS A 415 51.62 -4.72 32.48
#